data_0870c7b7156693858bdc0a7703c98593
#
_entry.id   0870c7b7156693858bdc0a7703c98593
#
_cell.length_a   1.000
_cell.length_b   1.000
_cell.length_c   1.000
_cell.angle_alpha   90.00
_cell.angle_beta   90.00
_cell.angle_gamma   90.00
#
_symmetry.space_group_name_H-M   'P 1'
#
loop_
_entity.id
_entity.type
_entity.pdbx_description
1 polymer ?
#
loop_
_entity_poly.entity_id
_entity_poly.type
_entity_poly.pdbx_seq_one_letter_code
_entity_poly.pdbx_strand_id
1 'polypeptide(L)'
;VIVDLDLTPDQELLRDTTRKFLQTTVPLTEVRALAENPDGFDRGWWQRGAELGWTSLLVDERRGGGSVSEAGLRDLALVAEEMGAMVSPGPLLATNVVAQTLSREASEELASRALPDLLSGQSVAAWCVAEPGRDITADGMKMRAHRDGADFILDGVKGPVEVGGQADWFLVTATGPEGLSQFLVPSSAPSLRITPLHGLDLVRRHAEIGFDGVRVPSSAVVGVLGGAAPSLEAQLQTALVLQCAEMVGATDRVFDFTVQYAFDRSSFGRALASYQALKHRFADMKLWLESAHAITVDATRAVQSGAPDAGEVARIAKAYVGERCPELIQDCVQMHGGIGVTWEHDLHLYLRRVVVDRQTYGDPMQHRDHLA
;
A
#
# COMPACT_ATOMS: atom_id res chain seq x y z
N VAL A 1 -4.98 27.35 1.49
CA VAL A 1 -6.01 26.40 1.91
C VAL A 1 -5.58 25.89 3.28
N ILE A 2 -6.43 26.03 4.31
CA ILE A 2 -6.19 25.39 5.62
C ILE A 2 -6.63 23.94 5.45
N VAL A 3 -5.69 23.00 5.58
CA VAL A 3 -6.00 21.57 5.59
C VAL A 3 -6.60 21.25 6.95
N ASP A 4 -7.88 20.85 6.98
CA ASP A 4 -8.54 20.38 8.20
C ASP A 4 -8.09 18.94 8.48
N LEU A 5 -7.34 18.74 9.53
CA LEU A 5 -6.80 17.45 9.95
C LEU A 5 -7.72 16.72 10.95
N ASP A 6 -8.81 17.38 11.39
CA ASP A 6 -9.70 16.81 12.38
C ASP A 6 -10.45 15.59 11.81
N LEU A 7 -10.59 14.58 12.63
CA LEU A 7 -11.33 13.36 12.33
C LEU A 7 -12.78 13.48 12.80
N THR A 8 -13.69 12.88 12.06
CA THR A 8 -15.06 12.70 12.56
C THR A 8 -15.08 11.65 13.69
N PRO A 9 -16.11 11.64 14.56
CA PRO A 9 -16.22 10.62 15.61
C PRO A 9 -16.18 9.18 15.08
N ASP A 10 -16.75 8.93 13.90
CA ASP A 10 -16.73 7.59 13.27
C ASP A 10 -15.33 7.23 12.77
N GLN A 11 -14.58 8.19 12.24
CA GLN A 11 -13.18 8.01 11.85
C GLN A 11 -12.28 7.75 13.07
N GLU A 12 -12.50 8.47 14.18
CA GLU A 12 -11.79 8.19 15.44
C GLU A 12 -12.07 6.78 15.93
N LEU A 13 -13.34 6.35 15.90
CA LEU A 13 -13.74 4.99 16.29
C LEU A 13 -13.09 3.93 15.38
N LEU A 14 -13.09 4.14 14.06
CA LEU A 14 -12.44 3.23 13.11
C LEU A 14 -10.94 3.11 13.41
N ARG A 15 -10.24 4.24 13.56
CA ARG A 15 -8.81 4.29 13.88
C ARG A 15 -8.50 3.55 15.19
N ASP A 16 -9.23 3.88 16.27
CA ASP A 16 -8.96 3.32 17.59
C ASP A 16 -9.30 1.82 17.65
N THR A 17 -10.35 1.39 16.94
CA THR A 17 -10.71 -0.03 16.80
C THR A 17 -9.62 -0.78 16.02
N THR A 18 -9.16 -0.24 14.91
CA THR A 18 -8.07 -0.80 14.11
C THR A 18 -6.78 -0.90 14.93
N ARG A 19 -6.38 0.18 15.62
CA ARG A 19 -5.21 0.21 16.50
C ARG A 19 -5.27 -0.88 17.57
N LYS A 20 -6.38 -0.98 18.28
CA LYS A 20 -6.57 -1.99 19.33
C LYS A 20 -6.53 -3.40 18.78
N PHE A 21 -7.15 -3.64 17.63
CA PHE A 21 -7.11 -4.93 16.96
C PHE A 21 -5.68 -5.33 16.59
N LEU A 22 -4.93 -4.43 15.95
CA LEU A 22 -3.55 -4.68 15.55
C LEU A 22 -2.62 -4.93 16.75
N GLN A 23 -2.71 -4.10 17.78
CA GLN A 23 -1.91 -4.26 19.01
C GLN A 23 -2.16 -5.60 19.70
N THR A 24 -3.38 -6.15 19.59
CA THR A 24 -3.76 -7.40 20.25
C THR A 24 -3.44 -8.64 19.42
N THR A 25 -3.53 -8.53 18.09
CA THR A 25 -3.47 -9.69 17.19
C THR A 25 -2.16 -9.82 16.43
N VAL A 26 -1.48 -8.71 16.16
CA VAL A 26 -0.19 -8.68 15.44
C VAL A 26 0.78 -7.70 16.10
N PRO A 27 1.13 -7.90 17.39
CA PRO A 27 2.20 -7.13 18.02
C PRO A 27 3.54 -7.38 17.30
N LEU A 28 4.53 -6.51 17.50
CA LEU A 28 5.84 -6.64 16.82
C LEU A 28 6.54 -7.99 17.05
N THR A 29 6.26 -8.65 18.15
CA THR A 29 6.73 -10.03 18.41
C THR A 29 6.13 -11.04 17.42
N GLU A 30 4.86 -10.87 17.07
CA GLU A 30 4.20 -11.70 16.05
C GLU A 30 4.71 -11.34 14.64
N VAL A 31 4.92 -10.05 14.33
CA VAL A 31 5.54 -9.61 13.08
C VAL A 31 6.91 -10.28 12.88
N ARG A 32 7.71 -10.39 13.95
CA ARG A 32 9.00 -11.11 13.90
C ARG A 32 8.82 -12.60 13.65
N ALA A 33 7.84 -13.24 14.27
CA ALA A 33 7.52 -14.65 14.05
C ALA A 33 7.08 -14.92 12.61
N LEU A 34 6.28 -14.03 12.04
CA LEU A 34 5.81 -14.10 10.65
C LEU A 34 6.93 -13.90 9.61
N ALA A 35 8.08 -13.36 10.01
CA ALA A 35 9.24 -13.24 9.12
C ALA A 35 9.70 -14.59 8.54
N GLU A 36 9.57 -15.65 9.31
CA GLU A 36 9.91 -17.03 8.91
C GLU A 36 8.77 -17.74 8.17
N ASN A 37 7.57 -17.14 8.13
CA ASN A 37 6.41 -17.71 7.44
C ASN A 37 6.44 -17.31 5.96
N PRO A 38 6.44 -18.28 5.01
CA PRO A 38 6.43 -17.98 3.58
C PRO A 38 5.18 -17.19 3.14
N ASP A 39 4.04 -17.37 3.82
CA ASP A 39 2.81 -16.64 3.50
C ASP A 39 2.82 -15.20 4.01
N GLY A 40 3.63 -14.89 5.02
CA GLY A 40 3.81 -13.54 5.56
C GLY A 40 2.64 -13.00 6.39
N PHE A 41 1.46 -13.61 6.31
CA PHE A 41 0.29 -13.26 7.12
C PHE A 41 -0.67 -14.46 7.28
N ASP A 42 -1.51 -14.40 8.31
CA ASP A 42 -2.58 -15.39 8.56
C ASP A 42 -3.89 -14.97 7.87
N ARG A 43 -4.47 -15.87 7.07
CA ARG A 43 -5.73 -15.63 6.36
C ARG A 43 -6.90 -15.37 7.30
N GLY A 44 -6.98 -16.08 8.44
CA GLY A 44 -8.02 -15.87 9.43
C GLY A 44 -7.90 -14.51 10.12
N TRP A 45 -6.66 -14.03 10.33
CA TRP A 45 -6.43 -12.67 10.80
C TRP A 45 -6.94 -11.63 9.79
N TRP A 46 -6.65 -11.84 8.50
CA TRP A 46 -7.13 -10.95 7.43
C TRP A 46 -8.65 -10.90 7.33
N GLN A 47 -9.33 -12.06 7.46
CA GLN A 47 -10.79 -12.13 7.50
C GLN A 47 -11.38 -11.32 8.67
N ARG A 48 -10.79 -11.40 9.86
CA ARG A 48 -11.22 -10.55 10.99
C ARG A 48 -10.99 -9.06 10.72
N GLY A 49 -9.95 -8.68 9.98
CA GLY A 49 -9.75 -7.31 9.50
C GLY A 49 -10.84 -6.88 8.51
N ALA A 50 -11.25 -7.78 7.62
CA ALA A 50 -12.38 -7.55 6.71
C ALA A 50 -13.70 -7.36 7.47
N GLU A 51 -13.95 -8.09 8.57
CA GLU A 51 -15.10 -7.89 9.45
C GLU A 51 -15.10 -6.49 10.11
N LEU A 52 -13.93 -5.85 10.25
CA LEU A 52 -13.82 -4.46 10.69
C LEU A 52 -14.03 -3.44 9.56
N GLY A 53 -14.30 -3.90 8.33
CA GLY A 53 -14.59 -3.07 7.17
C GLY A 53 -13.39 -2.74 6.29
N TRP A 54 -12.17 -3.20 6.58
CA TRP A 54 -10.95 -2.81 5.86
C TRP A 54 -10.98 -3.05 4.34
N THR A 55 -11.79 -3.99 3.89
CA THR A 55 -11.90 -4.39 2.47
C THR A 55 -13.06 -3.72 1.74
N SER A 56 -13.96 -3.06 2.46
CA SER A 56 -15.22 -2.53 1.92
C SER A 56 -15.24 -1.01 1.71
N LEU A 57 -14.29 -0.27 2.33
CA LEU A 57 -14.30 1.19 2.40
C LEU A 57 -14.25 1.90 1.04
N LEU A 58 -13.65 1.27 0.01
CA LEU A 58 -13.55 1.82 -1.35
C LEU A 58 -14.58 1.25 -2.34
N VAL A 59 -15.44 0.36 -1.88
CA VAL A 59 -16.41 -0.35 -2.71
C VAL A 59 -17.79 0.31 -2.57
N ASP A 60 -18.49 0.47 -3.68
CA ASP A 60 -19.85 1.04 -3.73
C ASP A 60 -20.83 0.23 -2.87
N GLU A 61 -21.74 0.89 -2.16
CA GLU A 61 -22.75 0.25 -1.31
C GLU A 61 -23.63 -0.75 -2.08
N ARG A 62 -23.94 -0.45 -3.36
CA ARG A 62 -24.72 -1.35 -4.23
C ARG A 62 -23.99 -2.66 -4.52
N ARG A 63 -22.68 -2.71 -4.30
CA ARG A 63 -21.83 -3.90 -4.46
C ARG A 63 -21.36 -4.49 -3.12
N GLY A 64 -22.00 -4.09 -2.02
CA GLY A 64 -21.75 -4.62 -0.68
C GLY A 64 -20.65 -3.92 0.10
N GLY A 65 -20.17 -2.78 -0.40
CA GLY A 65 -19.19 -1.95 0.30
C GLY A 65 -19.83 -0.85 1.15
N GLY A 66 -19.07 0.17 1.48
CA GLY A 66 -19.50 1.36 2.22
C GLY A 66 -18.37 1.91 3.09
N SER A 67 -18.34 3.24 3.22
CA SER A 67 -17.42 3.96 4.10
C SER A 67 -18.11 4.36 5.40
N VAL A 68 -17.32 4.66 6.43
CA VAL A 68 -17.89 5.09 7.74
C VAL A 68 -18.18 6.60 7.77
N SER A 69 -17.57 7.38 6.88
CA SER A 69 -17.65 8.85 6.86
C SER A 69 -18.02 9.45 5.51
N GLU A 70 -18.50 8.64 4.55
CA GLU A 70 -18.68 9.00 3.14
C GLU A 70 -17.37 9.38 2.42
N ALA A 71 -16.22 9.22 3.07
CA ALA A 71 -14.88 9.50 2.55
C ALA A 71 -14.00 8.25 2.58
N GLY A 72 -14.39 7.23 1.83
CA GLY A 72 -13.81 5.88 1.91
C GLY A 72 -12.29 5.82 1.77
N LEU A 73 -11.68 6.65 0.91
CA LEU A 73 -10.22 6.70 0.80
C LEU A 73 -9.57 7.30 2.04
N ARG A 74 -10.19 8.31 2.67
CA ARG A 74 -9.72 8.86 3.94
C ARG A 74 -9.82 7.83 5.05
N ASP A 75 -10.94 7.12 5.10
CA ASP A 75 -11.17 6.07 6.10
C ASP A 75 -10.14 4.93 5.95
N LEU A 76 -9.87 4.49 4.71
CA LEU A 76 -8.86 3.46 4.45
C LEU A 76 -7.44 3.95 4.71
N ALA A 77 -7.14 5.23 4.47
CA ALA A 77 -5.84 5.83 4.81
C ALA A 77 -5.57 5.77 6.33
N LEU A 78 -6.59 5.98 7.18
CA LEU A 78 -6.45 5.81 8.63
C LEU A 78 -6.12 4.36 9.00
N VAL A 79 -6.72 3.37 8.33
CA VAL A 79 -6.36 1.96 8.51
C VAL A 79 -4.91 1.71 8.09
N ALA A 80 -4.47 2.28 6.97
CA ALA A 80 -3.10 2.15 6.48
C ALA A 80 -2.08 2.79 7.43
N GLU A 81 -2.38 3.96 8.02
CA GLU A 81 -1.56 4.60 9.06
C GLU A 81 -1.36 3.67 10.26
N GLU A 82 -2.43 3.08 10.79
CA GLU A 82 -2.34 2.14 11.92
C GLU A 82 -1.58 0.85 11.55
N MET A 83 -1.75 0.34 10.33
CA MET A 83 -0.96 -0.79 9.85
C MET A 83 0.53 -0.45 9.75
N GLY A 84 0.87 0.75 9.28
CA GLY A 84 2.24 1.25 9.27
C GLY A 84 2.83 1.35 10.67
N ALA A 85 2.08 1.91 11.63
CA ALA A 85 2.49 2.04 13.03
C ALA A 85 2.82 0.70 13.71
N MET A 86 2.27 -0.41 13.21
CA MET A 86 2.51 -1.76 13.72
C MET A 86 3.38 -2.62 12.77
N VAL A 87 3.85 -2.07 11.64
CA VAL A 87 4.53 -2.85 10.56
C VAL A 87 3.71 -4.08 10.18
N SER A 88 2.39 -3.92 10.14
CA SER A 88 1.46 -5.03 9.96
C SER A 88 1.66 -5.73 8.62
N PRO A 89 1.50 -7.06 8.57
CA PRO A 89 1.45 -7.80 7.31
C PRO A 89 0.10 -7.62 6.62
N GLY A 90 -0.06 -8.25 5.47
CA GLY A 90 -1.35 -8.41 4.80
C GLY A 90 -1.50 -7.58 3.52
N PRO A 91 -2.57 -7.86 2.78
CA PRO A 91 -2.77 -7.39 1.41
C PRO A 91 -3.59 -6.09 1.32
N LEU A 92 -3.54 -5.17 2.30
CA LEU A 92 -4.46 -4.03 2.38
C LEU A 92 -4.49 -3.23 1.09
N LEU A 93 -3.33 -2.76 0.63
CA LEU A 93 -3.25 -1.89 -0.55
C LEU A 93 -3.69 -2.63 -1.82
N ALA A 94 -3.06 -3.78 -2.10
CA ALA A 94 -3.30 -4.50 -3.35
C ALA A 94 -4.77 -4.95 -3.48
N THR A 95 -5.33 -5.55 -2.42
CA THR A 95 -6.72 -6.03 -2.43
C THR A 95 -7.72 -4.89 -2.56
N ASN A 96 -7.51 -3.74 -1.88
CA ASN A 96 -8.43 -2.61 -1.97
C ASN A 96 -8.37 -1.90 -3.32
N VAL A 97 -7.20 -1.75 -3.94
CA VAL A 97 -7.08 -1.21 -5.31
C VAL A 97 -7.86 -2.09 -6.29
N VAL A 98 -7.73 -3.42 -6.18
CA VAL A 98 -8.46 -4.35 -7.04
C VAL A 98 -9.96 -4.31 -6.75
N ALA A 99 -10.38 -4.36 -5.50
CA ALA A 99 -11.80 -4.32 -5.12
C ALA A 99 -12.48 -3.01 -5.59
N GLN A 100 -11.82 -1.85 -5.43
CA GLN A 100 -12.29 -0.57 -5.94
C GLN A 100 -12.47 -0.61 -7.47
N THR A 101 -11.48 -1.15 -8.19
CA THR A 101 -11.53 -1.25 -9.65
C THR A 101 -12.68 -2.15 -10.10
N LEU A 102 -12.83 -3.31 -9.48
CA LEU A 102 -13.95 -4.21 -9.79
C LEU A 102 -15.30 -3.58 -9.47
N SER A 103 -15.39 -2.84 -8.38
CA SER A 103 -16.62 -2.11 -8.01
C SER A 103 -17.03 -1.09 -9.05
N ARG A 104 -16.09 -0.39 -9.65
CA ARG A 104 -16.35 0.71 -10.60
C ARG A 104 -16.51 0.24 -12.04
N GLU A 105 -15.77 -0.78 -12.46
CA GLU A 105 -15.53 -1.06 -13.87
C GLU A 105 -15.88 -2.48 -14.31
N ALA A 106 -15.93 -3.46 -13.39
CA ALA A 106 -16.24 -4.82 -13.77
C ALA A 106 -17.70 -4.99 -14.19
N SER A 107 -17.94 -5.89 -15.16
CA SER A 107 -19.28 -6.36 -15.47
C SER A 107 -19.96 -6.94 -14.21
N GLU A 108 -21.30 -6.95 -14.19
CA GLU A 108 -22.03 -7.50 -13.05
C GLU A 108 -21.67 -8.98 -12.78
N GLU A 109 -21.51 -9.76 -13.85
CA GLU A 109 -21.10 -11.15 -13.76
C GLU A 109 -19.71 -11.30 -13.11
N LEU A 110 -18.72 -10.49 -13.54
CA LEU A 110 -17.36 -10.55 -13.02
C LEU A 110 -17.30 -10.06 -11.57
N ALA A 111 -17.97 -8.96 -11.26
CA ALA A 111 -18.04 -8.39 -9.93
C ALA A 111 -18.71 -9.34 -8.93
N SER A 112 -19.84 -9.94 -9.28
CA SER A 112 -20.56 -10.89 -8.41
C SER A 112 -19.77 -12.16 -8.14
N ARG A 113 -18.84 -12.52 -9.02
CA ARG A 113 -17.95 -13.69 -8.84
C ARG A 113 -16.78 -13.44 -7.89
N ALA A 114 -16.24 -12.22 -7.86
CA ALA A 114 -14.99 -11.95 -7.14
C ALA A 114 -15.17 -11.06 -5.89
N LEU A 115 -16.03 -10.03 -5.96
CA LEU A 115 -16.15 -9.05 -4.88
C LEU A 115 -16.60 -9.64 -3.53
N PRO A 116 -17.62 -10.52 -3.44
CA PRO A 116 -18.08 -11.01 -2.14
C PRO A 116 -16.95 -11.65 -1.31
N ASP A 117 -16.12 -12.48 -1.94
CA ASP A 117 -15.01 -13.15 -1.26
C ASP A 117 -13.86 -12.19 -0.93
N LEU A 118 -13.63 -11.15 -1.76
CA LEU A 118 -12.66 -10.10 -1.45
C LEU A 118 -13.14 -9.25 -0.26
N LEU A 119 -14.41 -8.89 -0.22
CA LEU A 119 -15.00 -8.08 0.85
C LEU A 119 -15.04 -8.82 2.19
N SER A 120 -15.28 -10.13 2.17
CA SER A 120 -15.24 -10.97 3.38
C SER A 120 -13.82 -11.37 3.81
N GLY A 121 -12.80 -11.04 3.01
CA GLY A 121 -11.41 -11.44 3.25
C GLY A 121 -11.13 -12.93 2.97
N GLN A 122 -12.09 -13.68 2.43
CA GLN A 122 -11.90 -15.09 2.05
C GLN A 122 -10.94 -15.21 0.88
N SER A 123 -11.01 -14.28 -0.07
CA SER A 123 -10.07 -14.17 -1.18
C SER A 123 -9.15 -12.95 -1.02
N VAL A 124 -7.98 -13.04 -1.61
CA VAL A 124 -6.98 -11.97 -1.72
C VAL A 124 -6.74 -11.66 -3.19
N ALA A 125 -6.65 -10.39 -3.52
CA ALA A 125 -6.28 -9.97 -4.86
C ALA A 125 -4.94 -9.24 -4.88
N ALA A 126 -4.14 -9.52 -5.90
CA ALA A 126 -2.90 -8.82 -6.18
C ALA A 126 -3.05 -7.93 -7.42
N TRP A 127 -2.46 -6.74 -7.34
CA TRP A 127 -2.43 -5.78 -8.44
C TRP A 127 -1.17 -5.97 -9.28
N CYS A 128 -1.31 -6.63 -10.42
CA CYS A 128 -0.24 -6.97 -11.36
C CYS A 128 0.00 -5.81 -12.35
N VAL A 129 0.55 -4.70 -11.85
CA VAL A 129 0.83 -3.49 -12.64
C VAL A 129 2.31 -3.35 -12.96
N ALA A 130 3.20 -3.52 -11.99
CA ALA A 130 4.64 -3.31 -12.15
C ALA A 130 5.27 -4.33 -13.12
N GLU A 131 6.24 -3.87 -13.90
CA GLU A 131 7.08 -4.70 -14.76
C GLU A 131 8.56 -4.45 -14.43
N PRO A 132 9.42 -5.49 -14.47
CA PRO A 132 10.83 -5.35 -14.08
C PRO A 132 11.54 -4.24 -14.87
N GLY A 133 12.14 -3.27 -14.15
CA GLY A 133 12.91 -2.17 -14.73
C GLY A 133 12.10 -1.16 -15.54
N ARG A 134 10.79 -1.03 -15.29
CA ARG A 134 9.90 -0.12 -16.01
C ARG A 134 9.15 0.81 -15.07
N ASP A 135 8.83 2.00 -15.57
CA ASP A 135 7.91 2.92 -14.93
C ASP A 135 6.46 2.46 -15.14
N ILE A 136 5.63 2.74 -14.13
CA ILE A 136 4.21 2.42 -14.18
C ILE A 136 3.48 3.55 -14.92
N THR A 137 3.54 3.48 -16.25
CA THR A 137 2.84 4.39 -17.17
C THR A 137 2.13 3.59 -18.24
N ALA A 138 1.09 4.15 -18.84
CA ALA A 138 0.35 3.46 -19.90
C ALA A 138 1.25 3.06 -21.06
N ASP A 139 2.21 3.93 -21.46
CA ASP A 139 3.15 3.67 -22.55
C ASP A 139 4.33 2.77 -22.16
N GLY A 140 4.59 2.67 -20.84
CA GLY A 140 5.68 1.85 -20.27
C GLY A 140 5.38 0.35 -20.30
N MET A 141 4.11 -0.05 -20.35
CA MET A 141 3.68 -1.45 -20.27
C MET A 141 4.15 -2.27 -21.48
N LYS A 142 4.78 -3.42 -21.21
CA LYS A 142 5.29 -4.35 -22.24
C LYS A 142 4.58 -5.68 -22.27
N MET A 143 3.91 -6.07 -21.18
CA MET A 143 3.07 -7.24 -21.15
C MET A 143 2.03 -7.19 -22.27
N ARG A 144 1.84 -8.29 -22.98
CA ARG A 144 1.01 -8.34 -24.18
C ARG A 144 -0.31 -9.07 -23.90
N ALA A 145 -1.36 -8.54 -24.51
CA ALA A 145 -2.64 -9.22 -24.67
C ALA A 145 -2.98 -9.29 -26.16
N HIS A 146 -3.23 -10.46 -26.69
CA HIS A 146 -3.69 -10.61 -28.07
C HIS A 146 -4.93 -11.48 -28.12
N ARG A 147 -5.81 -11.17 -29.07
CA ARG A 147 -7.06 -11.91 -29.24
C ARG A 147 -6.84 -13.25 -29.92
N ASP A 148 -7.45 -14.30 -29.40
CA ASP A 148 -7.49 -15.63 -30.00
C ASP A 148 -8.94 -16.16 -29.99
N GLY A 149 -9.65 -15.93 -31.09
CA GLY A 149 -11.08 -16.18 -31.18
C GLY A 149 -11.90 -15.24 -30.28
N ALA A 150 -12.65 -15.82 -29.36
CA ALA A 150 -13.42 -15.09 -28.36
C ALA A 150 -12.60 -14.74 -27.11
N ASP A 151 -11.43 -15.35 -26.95
CA ASP A 151 -10.57 -15.24 -25.76
C ASP A 151 -9.39 -14.28 -26.00
N PHE A 152 -8.61 -14.06 -24.94
CA PHE A 152 -7.32 -13.39 -25.00
C PHE A 152 -6.22 -14.30 -24.51
N ILE A 153 -5.02 -14.11 -25.05
CA ILE A 153 -3.79 -14.76 -24.61
C ILE A 153 -2.90 -13.66 -23.99
N LEU A 154 -2.45 -13.91 -22.78
CA LEU A 154 -1.59 -13.01 -22.03
C LEU A 154 -0.16 -13.56 -22.00
N ASP A 155 0.82 -12.72 -22.41
CA ASP A 155 2.24 -13.04 -22.43
C ASP A 155 3.07 -11.93 -21.82
N GLY A 156 3.98 -12.30 -20.92
CA GLY A 156 4.89 -11.36 -20.27
C GLY A 156 5.14 -11.65 -18.81
N VAL A 157 5.72 -10.65 -18.12
CA VAL A 157 6.10 -10.80 -16.72
C VAL A 157 5.65 -9.54 -15.95
N LYS A 158 5.05 -9.75 -14.78
CA LYS A 158 4.74 -8.71 -13.79
C LYS A 158 5.58 -8.92 -12.54
N GLY A 159 6.14 -7.83 -12.01
CA GLY A 159 6.96 -7.88 -10.81
C GLY A 159 7.67 -6.57 -10.49
N PRO A 160 7.92 -6.28 -9.22
CA PRO A 160 7.43 -7.05 -8.05
C PRO A 160 5.92 -6.89 -7.85
N VAL A 161 5.22 -7.99 -7.55
CA VAL A 161 3.79 -8.02 -7.26
C VAL A 161 3.60 -8.31 -5.78
N GLU A 162 3.04 -7.34 -5.04
CA GLU A 162 2.73 -7.51 -3.62
C GLU A 162 1.68 -8.62 -3.45
N VAL A 163 1.88 -9.48 -2.46
CA VAL A 163 1.07 -10.68 -2.16
C VAL A 163 0.85 -11.62 -3.34
N GLY A 164 1.70 -11.54 -4.38
CA GLY A 164 1.53 -12.35 -5.59
C GLY A 164 1.55 -13.85 -5.35
N GLY A 165 2.26 -14.32 -4.31
CA GLY A 165 2.29 -15.73 -3.91
C GLY A 165 1.07 -16.19 -3.10
N GLN A 166 0.30 -15.26 -2.54
CA GLN A 166 -0.84 -15.53 -1.67
C GLN A 166 -2.19 -15.16 -2.32
N ALA A 167 -2.16 -14.53 -3.49
CA ALA A 167 -3.36 -14.04 -4.16
C ALA A 167 -4.19 -15.18 -4.77
N ASP A 168 -5.50 -15.02 -4.72
CA ASP A 168 -6.47 -15.85 -5.43
C ASP A 168 -6.81 -15.26 -6.81
N TRP A 169 -6.68 -13.92 -6.91
CA TRP A 169 -6.95 -13.15 -8.11
C TRP A 169 -5.81 -12.19 -8.45
N PHE A 170 -5.53 -12.05 -9.74
CA PHE A 170 -4.61 -11.06 -10.30
C PHE A 170 -5.39 -10.06 -11.16
N LEU A 171 -5.34 -8.75 -10.82
CA LEU A 171 -5.73 -7.70 -11.74
C LEU A 171 -4.52 -7.36 -12.62
N VAL A 172 -4.54 -7.78 -13.87
CA VAL A 172 -3.41 -7.73 -14.79
C VAL A 172 -3.61 -6.63 -15.82
N THR A 173 -2.64 -5.72 -15.93
CA THR A 173 -2.62 -4.69 -16.97
C THR A 173 -1.73 -5.14 -18.12
N ALA A 174 -2.26 -5.16 -19.34
CA ALA A 174 -1.53 -5.58 -20.54
C ALA A 174 -1.90 -4.72 -21.77
N THR A 175 -0.97 -4.63 -22.73
CA THR A 175 -1.14 -3.86 -23.96
C THR A 175 -1.50 -4.79 -25.12
N GLY A 176 -2.57 -4.48 -25.82
CA GLY A 176 -3.02 -5.17 -27.03
C GLY A 176 -3.14 -4.24 -28.23
N PRO A 177 -3.61 -4.76 -29.38
CA PRO A 177 -3.89 -3.94 -30.57
C PRO A 177 -4.91 -2.84 -30.33
N GLU A 178 -5.86 -3.06 -29.42
CA GLU A 178 -6.90 -2.09 -29.03
C GLU A 178 -6.39 -1.02 -28.05
N GLY A 179 -5.23 -1.22 -27.43
CA GLY A 179 -4.66 -0.38 -26.41
C GLY A 179 -4.45 -1.08 -25.07
N LEU A 180 -4.27 -0.29 -24.02
CA LEU A 180 -4.08 -0.78 -22.66
C LEU A 180 -5.39 -1.35 -22.12
N SER A 181 -5.34 -2.57 -21.59
CA SER A 181 -6.50 -3.31 -21.09
C SER A 181 -6.21 -3.96 -19.74
N GLN A 182 -7.24 -4.22 -18.96
CA GLN A 182 -7.11 -4.95 -17.69
C GLN A 182 -7.93 -6.24 -17.72
N PHE A 183 -7.39 -7.27 -17.06
CA PHE A 183 -7.98 -8.59 -16.97
C PHE A 183 -7.94 -9.09 -15.53
N LEU A 184 -9.04 -9.66 -15.05
CA LEU A 184 -9.07 -10.38 -13.78
C LEU A 184 -8.78 -11.85 -14.01
N VAL A 185 -7.62 -12.32 -13.55
CA VAL A 185 -7.11 -13.67 -13.80
C VAL A 185 -7.05 -14.44 -12.48
N PRO A 186 -7.66 -15.64 -12.38
CA PRO A 186 -7.51 -16.46 -11.19
C PRO A 186 -6.07 -16.99 -11.07
N SER A 187 -5.53 -17.09 -9.86
CA SER A 187 -4.18 -17.59 -9.63
C SER A 187 -4.00 -19.06 -10.04
N SER A 188 -5.09 -19.80 -10.18
CA SER A 188 -5.14 -21.17 -10.66
C SER A 188 -5.14 -21.29 -12.20
N ALA A 189 -5.06 -20.18 -12.95
CA ALA A 189 -5.05 -20.21 -14.40
C ALA A 189 -3.85 -21.03 -14.92
N PRO A 190 -4.04 -21.92 -15.91
CA PRO A 190 -2.94 -22.66 -16.52
C PRO A 190 -1.88 -21.72 -17.11
N SER A 191 -0.62 -22.17 -17.14
CA SER A 191 0.51 -21.43 -17.69
C SER A 191 0.90 -20.16 -16.93
N LEU A 192 0.41 -19.98 -15.72
CA LEU A 192 0.95 -19.00 -14.76
C LEU A 192 2.17 -19.59 -14.05
N ARG A 193 3.20 -18.75 -13.87
CA ARG A 193 4.34 -19.07 -13.03
C ARG A 193 4.48 -18.03 -11.95
N ILE A 194 4.40 -18.44 -10.71
CA ILE A 194 4.54 -17.57 -9.52
C ILE A 194 5.91 -17.86 -8.89
N THR A 195 6.78 -16.87 -8.87
CA THR A 195 8.14 -16.98 -8.32
C THR A 195 8.27 -16.02 -7.14
N PRO A 196 8.38 -16.52 -5.90
CA PRO A 196 8.60 -15.67 -4.74
C PRO A 196 9.89 -14.85 -4.88
N LEU A 197 9.83 -13.57 -4.46
CA LEU A 197 10.97 -12.67 -4.43
C LEU A 197 11.42 -12.46 -2.98
N HIS A 198 12.73 -12.47 -2.76
CA HIS A 198 13.31 -12.09 -1.47
C HIS A 198 13.39 -10.58 -1.37
N GLY A 199 12.62 -10.00 -0.46
CA GLY A 199 12.56 -8.57 -0.20
C GLY A 199 13.33 -8.14 1.04
N LEU A 200 13.49 -6.82 1.19
CA LEU A 200 14.09 -6.22 2.39
C LEU A 200 13.11 -6.27 3.58
N ASP A 201 11.81 -6.05 3.34
CA ASP A 201 10.76 -6.17 4.35
C ASP A 201 10.58 -7.63 4.77
N LEU A 202 10.43 -7.87 6.07
CA LEU A 202 10.40 -9.22 6.62
C LEU A 202 9.04 -9.91 6.47
N VAL A 203 7.96 -9.16 6.33
CA VAL A 203 6.60 -9.72 6.28
C VAL A 203 5.82 -9.32 5.04
N ARG A 204 6.20 -8.24 4.33
CA ARG A 204 5.63 -7.91 3.03
C ARG A 204 6.21 -8.83 1.96
N ARG A 205 5.38 -9.67 1.40
CA ARG A 205 5.80 -10.66 0.40
C ARG A 205 5.53 -10.14 -1.01
N HIS A 206 6.51 -10.35 -1.89
CA HIS A 206 6.39 -10.05 -3.30
C HIS A 206 6.68 -11.30 -4.13
N ALA A 207 6.13 -11.33 -5.34
CA ALA A 207 6.43 -12.37 -6.32
C ALA A 207 6.63 -11.74 -7.71
N GLU A 208 7.30 -12.46 -8.56
CA GLU A 208 7.26 -12.28 -10.00
C GLU A 208 6.20 -13.23 -10.56
N ILE A 209 5.31 -12.72 -11.41
CA ILE A 209 4.23 -13.46 -12.03
C ILE A 209 4.52 -13.55 -13.54
N GLY A 210 4.91 -14.73 -14.01
CA GLY A 210 5.10 -15.01 -15.43
C GLY A 210 3.81 -15.51 -16.08
N PHE A 211 3.49 -14.94 -17.22
CA PHE A 211 2.37 -15.33 -18.09
C PHE A 211 2.95 -15.90 -19.38
N ASP A 212 2.79 -17.20 -19.59
CA ASP A 212 3.32 -17.94 -20.74
C ASP A 212 2.16 -18.50 -21.57
N GLY A 213 1.56 -17.62 -22.39
CA GLY A 213 0.37 -17.97 -23.16
C GLY A 213 -0.88 -18.21 -22.30
N VAL A 214 -1.07 -17.43 -21.23
CA VAL A 214 -2.22 -17.58 -20.32
C VAL A 214 -3.50 -17.19 -21.04
N ARG A 215 -4.40 -18.18 -21.26
CA ARG A 215 -5.70 -17.95 -21.89
C ARG A 215 -6.71 -17.44 -20.89
N VAL A 216 -7.38 -16.33 -21.22
CA VAL A 216 -8.45 -15.72 -20.43
C VAL A 216 -9.68 -15.45 -21.31
N PRO A 217 -10.91 -15.71 -20.83
CA PRO A 217 -12.11 -15.43 -21.60
C PRO A 217 -12.37 -13.91 -21.72
N SER A 218 -13.13 -13.51 -22.70
CA SER A 218 -13.52 -12.09 -22.85
C SER A 218 -14.29 -11.55 -21.65
N SER A 219 -14.98 -12.38 -20.89
CA SER A 219 -15.63 -12.02 -19.63
C SER A 219 -14.66 -11.67 -18.48
N ALA A 220 -13.35 -11.94 -18.65
CA ALA A 220 -12.32 -11.53 -17.68
C ALA A 220 -11.86 -10.08 -17.85
N VAL A 221 -12.28 -9.38 -18.91
CA VAL A 221 -11.94 -7.97 -19.15
C VAL A 221 -12.60 -7.10 -18.07
N VAL A 222 -11.78 -6.24 -17.45
CA VAL A 222 -12.23 -5.24 -16.50
C VAL A 222 -12.25 -3.88 -17.17
N GLY A 223 -13.39 -3.21 -17.15
CA GLY A 223 -13.59 -1.95 -17.85
C GLY A 223 -13.72 -2.09 -19.37
N VAL A 224 -13.21 -1.11 -20.08
CA VAL A 224 -13.28 -1.04 -21.54
C VAL A 224 -11.98 -1.57 -22.15
N LEU A 225 -12.09 -2.52 -23.05
CA LEU A 225 -10.94 -3.04 -23.80
C LEU A 225 -10.23 -1.89 -24.54
N GLY A 226 -8.92 -1.77 -24.38
CA GLY A 226 -8.11 -0.69 -24.93
C GLY A 226 -8.21 0.64 -24.17
N GLY A 227 -9.12 0.77 -23.21
CA GLY A 227 -9.43 2.00 -22.50
C GLY A 227 -8.92 2.07 -21.04
N ALA A 228 -7.99 1.23 -20.62
CA ALA A 228 -7.60 1.12 -19.21
C ALA A 228 -6.64 2.21 -18.69
N ALA A 229 -6.16 3.13 -19.52
CA ALA A 229 -5.20 4.15 -19.08
C ALA A 229 -5.72 5.07 -17.95
N PRO A 230 -6.97 5.60 -18.00
CA PRO A 230 -7.52 6.37 -16.90
C PRO A 230 -7.69 5.55 -15.61
N SER A 231 -8.09 4.28 -15.73
CA SER A 231 -8.22 3.36 -14.58
C SER A 231 -6.88 3.10 -13.92
N LEU A 232 -5.83 2.88 -14.71
CA LEU A 232 -4.47 2.71 -14.21
C LEU A 232 -4.01 3.93 -13.42
N GLU A 233 -4.25 5.14 -13.91
CA GLU A 233 -3.88 6.37 -13.22
C GLU A 233 -4.66 6.52 -11.89
N ALA A 234 -5.97 6.26 -11.89
CA ALA A 234 -6.79 6.30 -10.67
C ALA A 234 -6.35 5.26 -9.62
N GLN A 235 -6.01 4.06 -10.07
CA GLN A 235 -5.43 2.99 -9.23
C GLN A 235 -4.11 3.44 -8.62
N LEU A 236 -3.23 4.04 -9.42
CA LEU A 236 -1.93 4.53 -8.96
C LEU A 236 -2.10 5.64 -7.92
N GLN A 237 -2.98 6.60 -8.15
CA GLN A 237 -3.29 7.67 -7.18
C GLN A 237 -3.76 7.09 -5.83
N THR A 238 -4.68 6.13 -5.85
CA THR A 238 -5.14 5.42 -4.65
C THR A 238 -3.98 4.70 -3.95
N ALA A 239 -3.15 3.99 -4.70
CA ALA A 239 -1.99 3.26 -4.16
C ALA A 239 -0.96 4.19 -3.51
N LEU A 240 -0.65 5.33 -4.15
CA LEU A 240 0.31 6.32 -3.63
C LEU A 240 -0.17 6.93 -2.31
N VAL A 241 -1.46 7.26 -2.21
CA VAL A 241 -2.07 7.79 -0.98
C VAL A 241 -1.98 6.78 0.16
N LEU A 242 -2.40 5.54 -0.07
CA LEU A 242 -2.36 4.49 0.96
C LEU A 242 -0.93 4.18 1.41
N GLN A 243 0.02 4.18 0.49
CA GLN A 243 1.42 3.96 0.81
C GLN A 243 2.02 5.12 1.59
N CYS A 244 1.68 6.38 1.25
CA CYS A 244 2.08 7.55 2.04
C CYS A 244 1.51 7.47 3.46
N ALA A 245 0.24 7.12 3.62
CA ALA A 245 -0.40 6.96 4.92
C ALA A 245 0.31 5.90 5.77
N GLU A 246 0.63 4.73 5.20
CA GLU A 246 1.39 3.68 5.88
C GLU A 246 2.77 4.15 6.32
N MET A 247 3.53 4.83 5.43
CA MET A 247 4.85 5.36 5.75
C MET A 247 4.80 6.41 6.87
N VAL A 248 3.79 7.27 6.86
CA VAL A 248 3.56 8.29 7.90
C VAL A 248 3.28 7.62 9.24
N GLY A 249 2.37 6.64 9.30
CA GLY A 249 2.06 5.90 10.52
C GLY A 249 3.27 5.16 11.10
N ALA A 250 4.08 4.53 10.24
CA ALA A 250 5.33 3.89 10.65
C ALA A 250 6.33 4.88 11.24
N THR A 251 6.45 6.05 10.63
CA THR A 251 7.40 7.09 11.02
C THR A 251 6.98 7.78 12.31
N ASP A 252 5.68 8.07 12.47
CA ASP A 252 5.11 8.66 13.69
C ASP A 252 5.38 7.76 14.90
N ARG A 253 5.12 6.46 14.74
CA ARG A 253 5.40 5.47 15.79
C ARG A 253 6.88 5.44 16.19
N VAL A 254 7.79 5.48 15.21
CA VAL A 254 9.24 5.49 15.45
C VAL A 254 9.67 6.77 16.14
N PHE A 255 9.14 7.90 15.72
CA PHE A 255 9.42 9.19 16.33
C PHE A 255 9.02 9.20 17.81
N ASP A 256 7.81 8.77 18.13
CA ASP A 256 7.26 8.74 19.49
C ASP A 256 8.12 7.93 20.45
N PHE A 257 8.44 6.67 20.11
CA PHE A 257 9.25 5.86 21.02
C PHE A 257 10.73 6.31 21.07
N THR A 258 11.22 7.01 20.03
CA THR A 258 12.56 7.61 20.06
C THR A 258 12.63 8.81 20.99
N VAL A 259 11.58 9.65 20.97
CA VAL A 259 11.44 10.75 21.94
C VAL A 259 11.39 10.20 23.36
N GLN A 260 10.58 9.17 23.61
CA GLN A 260 10.52 8.52 24.93
C GLN A 260 11.89 7.94 25.34
N TYR A 261 12.57 7.24 24.44
CA TYR A 261 13.93 6.74 24.69
C TYR A 261 14.90 7.86 25.09
N ALA A 262 14.81 9.04 24.48
CA ALA A 262 15.66 10.16 24.79
C ALA A 262 15.39 10.74 26.20
N PHE A 263 14.19 10.60 26.75
CA PHE A 263 13.90 10.92 28.15
C PHE A 263 14.42 9.87 29.11
N ASP A 264 14.33 8.60 28.77
CA ASP A 264 14.67 7.49 29.65
C ASP A 264 16.18 7.23 29.68
N ARG A 265 16.89 7.48 28.57
CA ARG A 265 18.34 7.21 28.44
C ARG A 265 19.18 8.38 28.89
N SER A 266 20.08 8.12 29.84
CA SER A 266 21.08 9.10 30.29
C SER A 266 22.47 8.82 29.70
N SER A 267 23.21 9.88 29.37
CA SER A 267 24.58 9.85 28.92
C SER A 267 25.31 11.07 29.49
N PHE A 268 26.55 10.90 29.93
CA PHE A 268 27.34 11.95 30.59
C PHE A 268 26.61 12.67 31.72
N GLY A 269 25.89 11.90 32.55
CA GLY A 269 25.24 12.38 33.78
C GLY A 269 23.89 13.09 33.61
N ARG A 270 23.30 13.09 32.41
CA ARG A 270 21.96 13.69 32.15
C ARG A 270 21.20 12.98 31.04
N ALA A 271 19.87 13.12 31.01
CA ALA A 271 19.03 12.54 29.96
C ALA A 271 19.41 13.06 28.57
N LEU A 272 19.31 12.20 27.54
CA LEU A 272 19.57 12.59 26.13
C LEU A 272 18.66 13.75 25.71
N ALA A 273 17.39 13.74 26.11
CA ALA A 273 16.43 14.83 25.86
C ALA A 273 16.85 16.19 26.42
N SER A 274 17.85 16.26 27.31
CA SER A 274 18.35 17.52 27.85
C SER A 274 19.38 18.23 26.94
N TYR A 275 19.94 17.51 25.96
CA TYR A 275 20.96 18.06 25.04
C TYR A 275 20.30 18.91 23.95
N GLN A 276 20.76 20.17 23.83
CA GLN A 276 20.18 21.13 22.93
C GLN A 276 20.28 20.69 21.46
N ALA A 277 21.40 20.09 21.06
CA ALA A 277 21.59 19.58 19.71
C ALA A 277 20.55 18.50 19.34
N LEU A 278 20.20 17.60 20.28
CA LEU A 278 19.17 16.59 20.07
C LEU A 278 17.76 17.20 20.05
N LYS A 279 17.47 18.19 20.92
CA LYS A 279 16.20 18.92 20.89
C LYS A 279 15.95 19.58 19.54
N HIS A 280 16.97 20.23 18.99
CA HIS A 280 16.85 20.87 17.66
C HIS A 280 16.59 19.81 16.59
N ARG A 281 17.29 18.68 16.63
CA ARG A 281 17.04 17.60 15.66
C ARG A 281 15.64 17.00 15.77
N PHE A 282 15.14 16.81 17.00
CA PHE A 282 13.74 16.39 17.20
C PHE A 282 12.74 17.42 16.66
N ALA A 283 13.03 18.72 16.80
CA ALA A 283 12.18 19.77 16.25
C ALA A 283 12.13 19.72 14.71
N ASP A 284 13.28 19.53 14.05
CA ASP A 284 13.37 19.38 12.60
C ASP A 284 12.61 18.12 12.12
N MET A 285 12.81 16.99 12.81
CA MET A 285 12.12 15.74 12.52
C MET A 285 10.59 15.88 12.69
N LYS A 286 10.15 16.56 13.75
CA LYS A 286 8.70 16.82 13.96
C LYS A 286 8.13 17.70 12.84
N LEU A 287 8.86 18.71 12.39
CA LEU A 287 8.44 19.51 11.24
C LEU A 287 8.26 18.66 9.97
N TRP A 288 9.19 17.75 9.69
CA TRP A 288 9.07 16.85 8.54
C TRP A 288 7.88 15.92 8.66
N LEU A 289 7.65 15.37 9.84
CA LEU A 289 6.54 14.47 10.11
C LEU A 289 5.19 15.17 9.97
N GLU A 290 5.02 16.36 10.56
CA GLU A 290 3.79 17.16 10.41
C GLU A 290 3.53 17.54 8.96
N SER A 291 4.60 17.88 8.21
CA SER A 291 4.48 18.15 6.77
C SER A 291 4.07 16.90 6.00
N ALA A 292 4.61 15.71 6.37
CA ALA A 292 4.25 14.43 5.75
C ALA A 292 2.77 14.07 6.01
N HIS A 293 2.28 14.29 7.24
CA HIS A 293 0.86 14.15 7.56
C HIS A 293 -0.01 15.10 6.72
N ALA A 294 0.30 16.40 6.72
CA ALA A 294 -0.51 17.39 6.03
C ALA A 294 -0.60 17.12 4.52
N ILE A 295 0.52 16.81 3.87
CA ILE A 295 0.55 16.54 2.43
C ILE A 295 -0.15 15.21 2.07
N THR A 296 -0.09 14.21 2.96
CA THR A 296 -0.80 12.93 2.77
C THR A 296 -2.32 13.14 2.88
N VAL A 297 -2.78 13.93 3.84
CA VAL A 297 -4.20 14.27 3.98
C VAL A 297 -4.70 15.08 2.78
N ASP A 298 -3.91 16.04 2.29
CA ASP A 298 -4.26 16.84 1.12
C ASP A 298 -4.37 15.97 -0.14
N ALA A 299 -3.40 15.09 -0.36
CA ALA A 299 -3.43 14.11 -1.46
C ALA A 299 -4.64 13.17 -1.36
N THR A 300 -4.95 12.70 -0.15
CA THR A 300 -6.12 11.84 0.10
C THR A 300 -7.41 12.55 -0.31
N ARG A 301 -7.57 13.81 0.03
CA ARG A 301 -8.74 14.62 -0.34
C ARG A 301 -8.83 14.89 -1.82
N ALA A 302 -7.71 15.26 -2.45
CA ALA A 302 -7.68 15.50 -3.88
C ALA A 302 -8.10 14.25 -4.67
N VAL A 303 -7.56 13.08 -4.31
CA VAL A 303 -7.90 11.80 -4.95
C VAL A 303 -9.35 11.38 -4.63
N GLN A 304 -9.78 11.52 -3.36
CA GLN A 304 -11.16 11.19 -2.95
C GLN A 304 -12.20 12.00 -3.72
N SER A 305 -11.95 13.29 -3.94
CA SER A 305 -12.88 14.19 -4.65
C SER A 305 -12.77 14.11 -6.18
N GLY A 306 -11.78 13.40 -6.72
CA GLY A 306 -11.49 13.39 -8.15
C GLY A 306 -11.06 14.77 -8.66
N ALA A 307 -10.29 15.52 -7.86
CA ALA A 307 -9.79 16.86 -8.24
C ALA A 307 -8.96 16.79 -9.53
N PRO A 308 -8.99 17.82 -10.39
CA PRO A 308 -8.25 17.80 -11.65
C PRO A 308 -6.74 17.61 -11.49
N ASP A 309 -6.17 18.04 -10.36
CA ASP A 309 -4.77 17.95 -9.98
C ASP A 309 -4.46 16.76 -9.04
N ALA A 310 -5.40 15.85 -8.81
CA ALA A 310 -5.25 14.73 -7.88
C ALA A 310 -3.99 13.90 -8.14
N GLY A 311 -3.67 13.63 -9.40
CA GLY A 311 -2.47 12.89 -9.78
C GLY A 311 -1.19 13.63 -9.43
N GLU A 312 -1.15 14.94 -9.65
CA GLU A 312 -0.02 15.80 -9.30
C GLU A 312 0.19 15.83 -7.78
N VAL A 313 -0.88 16.09 -7.02
CA VAL A 313 -0.83 16.16 -5.54
C VAL A 313 -0.42 14.82 -4.93
N ALA A 314 -0.92 13.69 -5.45
CA ALA A 314 -0.51 12.35 -5.00
C ALA A 314 0.98 12.06 -5.26
N ARG A 315 1.52 12.47 -6.43
CA ARG A 315 2.95 12.34 -6.75
C ARG A 315 3.83 13.25 -5.89
N ILE A 316 3.39 14.48 -5.60
CA ILE A 316 4.06 15.40 -4.67
C ILE A 316 4.14 14.78 -3.27
N ALA A 317 3.03 14.22 -2.78
CA ALA A 317 2.99 13.54 -1.48
C ALA A 317 3.97 12.37 -1.45
N LYS A 318 3.95 11.50 -2.46
CA LYS A 318 4.86 10.36 -2.55
C LYS A 318 6.33 10.77 -2.64
N ALA A 319 6.66 11.82 -3.39
CA ALA A 319 8.01 12.34 -3.49
C ALA A 319 8.52 12.86 -2.13
N TYR A 320 7.68 13.61 -1.39
CA TYR A 320 8.05 14.16 -0.10
C TYR A 320 8.14 13.08 1.00
N VAL A 321 7.08 12.29 1.16
CA VAL A 321 6.98 11.23 2.18
C VAL A 321 8.05 10.16 1.95
N GLY A 322 8.25 9.75 0.69
CA GLY A 322 9.26 8.77 0.31
C GLY A 322 10.70 9.23 0.56
N GLU A 323 10.96 10.53 0.62
CA GLU A 323 12.27 11.07 0.98
C GLU A 323 12.41 11.26 2.50
N ARG A 324 11.43 11.92 3.14
CA ARG A 324 11.54 12.35 4.54
C ARG A 324 11.32 11.26 5.57
N CYS A 325 10.41 10.32 5.33
CA CYS A 325 10.17 9.25 6.30
C CYS A 325 11.37 8.32 6.52
N PRO A 326 12.04 7.80 5.47
CA PRO A 326 13.26 7.02 5.68
C PRO A 326 14.39 7.81 6.34
N GLU A 327 14.59 9.10 5.96
CA GLU A 327 15.58 9.98 6.57
C GLU A 327 15.33 10.17 8.07
N LEU A 328 14.08 10.45 8.46
CA LEU A 328 13.68 10.59 9.85
C LEU A 328 13.93 9.31 10.65
N ILE A 329 13.56 8.14 10.12
CA ILE A 329 13.79 6.86 10.82
C ILE A 329 15.31 6.58 10.94
N GLN A 330 16.12 6.94 9.96
CA GLN A 330 17.58 6.81 10.06
C GLN A 330 18.14 7.70 11.17
N ASP A 331 17.64 8.92 11.36
CA ASP A 331 17.99 9.77 12.49
C ASP A 331 17.59 9.14 13.83
N CYS A 332 16.41 8.53 13.89
CA CYS A 332 15.98 7.79 15.07
C CYS A 332 16.94 6.63 15.39
N VAL A 333 17.39 5.87 14.38
CA VAL A 333 18.41 4.83 14.55
C VAL A 333 19.70 5.43 15.13
N GLN A 334 20.15 6.57 14.59
CA GLN A 334 21.34 7.25 15.11
C GLN A 334 21.16 7.70 16.57
N MET A 335 19.97 8.19 16.96
CA MET A 335 19.70 8.62 18.34
C MET A 335 19.68 7.49 19.34
N HIS A 336 19.33 6.26 18.92
CA HIS A 336 19.42 5.07 19.76
C HIS A 336 20.88 4.58 19.91
N GLY A 337 21.79 5.01 19.04
CA GLY A 337 23.19 4.57 19.05
C GLY A 337 23.32 3.08 18.75
N GLY A 338 24.23 2.38 19.46
CA GLY A 338 24.54 0.98 19.16
C GLY A 338 23.33 0.04 19.17
N ILE A 339 22.36 0.25 20.06
CA ILE A 339 21.16 -0.61 20.10
C ILE A 339 20.26 -0.42 18.90
N GLY A 340 20.23 0.78 18.30
CA GLY A 340 19.39 1.09 17.15
C GLY A 340 19.71 0.28 15.88
N VAL A 341 20.92 -0.28 15.79
CA VAL A 341 21.36 -1.10 14.64
C VAL A 341 21.34 -2.61 14.95
N THR A 342 20.92 -3.01 16.15
CA THR A 342 20.87 -4.43 16.52
C THR A 342 19.58 -5.10 16.04
N TRP A 343 19.63 -6.43 15.89
CA TRP A 343 18.46 -7.24 15.53
C TRP A 343 17.38 -7.25 16.61
N GLU A 344 17.77 -7.09 17.87
CA GLU A 344 16.87 -7.13 19.03
C GLU A 344 15.96 -5.90 19.11
N HIS A 345 16.39 -4.77 18.53
CA HIS A 345 15.58 -3.55 18.51
C HIS A 345 14.65 -3.52 17.30
N ASP A 346 13.41 -2.99 17.48
CA ASP A 346 12.39 -3.01 16.43
C ASP A 346 12.56 -1.95 15.33
N LEU A 347 13.47 -0.99 15.49
CA LEU A 347 13.73 0.08 14.51
C LEU A 347 13.97 -0.43 13.09
N HIS A 348 14.70 -1.55 12.95
CA HIS A 348 15.01 -2.08 11.64
C HIS A 348 13.76 -2.60 10.89
N LEU A 349 12.70 -3.01 11.60
CA LEU A 349 11.44 -3.44 10.98
C LEU A 349 10.79 -2.25 10.24
N TYR A 350 10.69 -1.11 10.93
CA TYR A 350 10.15 0.12 10.37
C TYR A 350 11.00 0.67 9.22
N LEU A 351 12.33 0.71 9.41
CA LEU A 351 13.22 1.20 8.36
C LEU A 351 13.11 0.36 7.08
N ARG A 352 13.06 -0.97 7.21
CA ARG A 352 12.88 -1.89 6.07
C ARG A 352 11.56 -1.62 5.35
N ARG A 353 10.45 -1.46 6.09
CA ARG A 353 9.13 -1.16 5.55
C ARG A 353 9.16 0.12 4.72
N VAL A 354 9.57 1.24 5.30
CA VAL A 354 9.52 2.54 4.60
C VAL A 354 10.52 2.63 3.43
N VAL A 355 11.64 1.88 3.47
CA VAL A 355 12.58 1.82 2.35
C VAL A 355 11.98 1.03 1.18
N VAL A 356 11.26 -0.06 1.43
CA VAL A 356 10.52 -0.79 0.40
C VAL A 356 9.41 0.09 -0.17
N ASP A 357 8.62 0.72 0.69
CA ASP A 357 7.53 1.60 0.26
C ASP A 357 8.02 2.80 -0.56
N ARG A 358 9.18 3.36 -0.22
CA ARG A 358 9.81 4.42 -1.00
C ARG A 358 10.03 4.01 -2.47
N GLN A 359 10.38 2.75 -2.73
CA GLN A 359 10.71 2.25 -4.07
C GLN A 359 9.47 1.72 -4.82
N THR A 360 8.46 1.27 -4.10
CA THR A 360 7.27 0.65 -4.69
C THR A 360 6.38 1.74 -5.32
N TYR A 361 5.88 1.48 -6.53
CA TYR A 361 5.04 2.40 -7.34
C TYR A 361 5.73 3.71 -7.74
N GLY A 362 7.04 3.71 -7.85
CA GLY A 362 7.90 4.85 -8.21
C GLY A 362 8.62 5.47 -7.01
N ASP A 363 9.89 5.78 -7.22
CA ASP A 363 10.71 6.45 -6.21
C ASP A 363 10.50 7.98 -6.23
N PRO A 364 11.01 8.72 -5.24
CA PRO A 364 10.86 10.18 -5.17
C PRO A 364 11.42 10.92 -6.41
N MET A 365 12.46 10.41 -7.08
CA MET A 365 13.02 11.04 -8.26
C MET A 365 12.07 10.84 -9.44
N GLN A 366 11.60 9.62 -9.68
CA GLN A 366 10.63 9.33 -10.74
C GLN A 366 9.37 10.19 -10.61
N HIS A 367 8.85 10.36 -9.37
CA HIS A 367 7.69 11.23 -9.18
C HIS A 367 7.98 12.69 -9.47
N ARG A 368 9.18 13.20 -9.14
CA ARG A 368 9.59 14.57 -9.50
C ARG A 368 9.74 14.75 -11.00
N ASP A 369 10.30 13.74 -11.70
CA ASP A 369 10.44 13.77 -13.16
C ASP A 369 9.08 13.83 -13.87
N HIS A 370 8.05 13.20 -13.29
CA HIS A 370 6.67 13.29 -13.79
C HIS A 370 6.00 14.65 -13.53
N LEU A 371 6.52 15.45 -12.59
CA LEU A 371 5.99 16.78 -12.24
C LEU A 371 6.70 17.91 -13.02
N ALA A 372 7.85 17.63 -13.64
CA ALA A 372 8.66 18.58 -14.40
C ALA A 372 8.19 18.72 -15.85
#